data_a1f1c5be2631d1b4f2d793b665401d1c
#
_entry.id   a1f1c5be2631d1b4f2d793b665401d1c
#
_cell.length_a   1.000
_cell.length_b   1.000
_cell.length_c   1.000
_cell.angle_alpha   90.00
_cell.angle_beta   90.00
_cell.angle_gamma   90.00
#
_symmetry.space_group_name_H-M   'P 1'
#
loop_
_entity.id
_entity.type
_entity.pdbx_description
1 polymer ?
#
loop_
_entity_poly.entity_id
_entity_poly.type
_entity_poly.pdbx_seq_one_letter_code
_entity_poly.pdbx_strand_id
1 'polypeptide(L)'
;VRLWHRAEKRQPTQAQRLFNGLVREWLWVSLLLLPITAFLSLSPGLALNNLLYDSLRRLAPLPVDPRILLVTIDDRSLLGLGQWPWSRRVHADLLDRLSAAKPAGILFDVIFSEPAREPADDLRLAEAMCNAGTVLLPL
;
A
#
# COMPACT_ATOMS: atom_id res chain seq x y z
N VAL A 1 -11.27 -79.97 -2.50
CA VAL A 1 -11.03 -79.27 -3.77
C VAL A 1 -10.94 -77.77 -3.47
N ARG A 2 -9.73 -77.24 -3.40
CA ARG A 2 -9.51 -75.78 -3.21
C ARG A 2 -9.30 -75.17 -4.59
N LEU A 3 -10.30 -74.47 -5.09
CA LEU A 3 -10.19 -73.60 -6.27
C LEU A 3 -9.52 -72.32 -5.91
N TRP A 4 -8.24 -72.19 -6.17
CA TRP A 4 -7.53 -70.93 -6.10
C TRP A 4 -7.87 -70.12 -7.35
N HIS A 5 -8.78 -69.16 -7.20
CA HIS A 5 -8.95 -68.09 -8.21
C HIS A 5 -7.69 -67.22 -8.21
N ARG A 6 -6.79 -67.50 -9.13
CA ARG A 6 -5.65 -66.62 -9.45
C ARG A 6 -6.24 -65.36 -10.09
N ALA A 7 -6.37 -64.32 -9.31
CA ALA A 7 -6.74 -62.99 -9.82
C ALA A 7 -5.70 -62.59 -10.89
N GLU A 8 -6.09 -62.66 -12.14
CA GLU A 8 -5.29 -62.26 -13.29
C GLU A 8 -5.03 -60.77 -13.19
N LYS A 9 -3.80 -60.35 -12.83
CA LYS A 9 -3.38 -58.97 -12.78
C LYS A 9 -3.41 -58.44 -14.21
N ARG A 10 -4.50 -57.75 -14.58
CA ARG A 10 -4.61 -57.07 -15.88
C ARG A 10 -3.45 -56.09 -16.00
N GLN A 11 -2.61 -56.31 -16.98
CA GLN A 11 -1.53 -55.37 -17.32
C GLN A 11 -2.13 -54.04 -17.74
N PRO A 12 -1.65 -52.91 -17.21
CA PRO A 12 -2.18 -51.60 -17.58
C PRO A 12 -1.96 -51.35 -19.07
N THR A 13 -2.98 -50.86 -19.74
CA THR A 13 -2.91 -50.50 -21.16
C THR A 13 -1.88 -49.37 -21.39
N GLN A 14 -1.36 -49.26 -22.62
CA GLN A 14 -0.38 -48.22 -22.96
C GLN A 14 -0.88 -46.84 -22.61
N ALA A 15 -2.17 -46.56 -22.84
CA ALA A 15 -2.83 -45.30 -22.46
C ALA A 15 -2.79 -45.04 -20.94
N GLN A 16 -3.03 -46.07 -20.12
CA GLN A 16 -2.96 -45.98 -18.66
C GLN A 16 -1.53 -45.71 -18.15
N ARG A 17 -0.51 -46.28 -18.81
CA ARG A 17 0.89 -46.00 -18.47
C ARG A 17 1.27 -44.55 -18.77
N LEU A 18 0.87 -44.01 -19.92
CA LEU A 18 1.09 -42.62 -20.32
C LEU A 18 0.35 -41.68 -19.40
N PHE A 19 -0.93 -41.96 -19.09
CA PHE A 19 -1.72 -41.15 -18.18
C PHE A 19 -1.11 -41.10 -16.77
N ASN A 20 -0.72 -42.26 -16.23
CA ASN A 20 -0.08 -42.31 -14.90
C ASN A 20 1.29 -41.62 -14.90
N GLY A 21 2.03 -41.65 -16.01
CA GLY A 21 3.27 -40.90 -16.19
C GLY A 21 3.03 -39.39 -16.10
N LEU A 22 2.10 -38.86 -16.87
CA LEU A 22 1.74 -37.44 -16.87
C LEU A 22 1.22 -37.00 -15.51
N VAL A 23 0.32 -37.75 -14.89
CA VAL A 23 -0.21 -37.44 -13.55
C VAL A 23 0.92 -37.38 -12.52
N ARG A 24 1.88 -38.31 -12.58
CA ARG A 24 3.03 -38.31 -11.66
C ARG A 24 3.91 -37.06 -11.86
N GLU A 25 4.17 -36.65 -13.08
CA GLU A 25 4.96 -35.45 -13.38
C GLU A 25 4.23 -34.20 -12.90
N TRP A 26 2.93 -34.08 -13.16
CA TRP A 26 2.11 -32.98 -12.67
C TRP A 26 2.03 -32.92 -11.14
N LEU A 27 1.99 -34.07 -10.46
CA LEU A 27 2.04 -34.14 -9.01
C LEU A 27 3.36 -33.59 -8.44
N TRP A 28 4.49 -33.95 -9.06
CA TRP A 28 5.79 -33.40 -8.63
C TRP A 28 5.91 -31.90 -8.86
N VAL A 29 5.45 -31.42 -10.00
CA VAL A 29 5.42 -29.98 -10.29
C VAL A 29 4.52 -29.25 -9.31
N SER A 30 3.34 -29.78 -9.03
CA SER A 30 2.41 -29.18 -8.06
C SER A 30 2.96 -29.21 -6.63
N LEU A 31 3.60 -30.31 -6.23
CA LEU A 31 4.22 -30.46 -4.92
C LEU A 31 5.36 -29.44 -4.70
N LEU A 32 6.07 -29.07 -5.78
CA LEU A 32 7.10 -28.04 -5.73
C LEU A 32 6.53 -26.63 -5.76
N LEU A 33 5.55 -26.37 -6.63
CA LEU A 33 4.98 -25.02 -6.81
C LEU A 33 4.10 -24.57 -5.65
N LEU A 34 3.31 -25.48 -5.07
CA LEU A 34 2.42 -25.16 -3.96
C LEU A 34 3.13 -24.53 -2.75
N PRO A 35 4.21 -25.12 -2.21
CA PRO A 35 4.91 -24.50 -1.07
C PRO A 35 5.60 -23.18 -1.46
N ILE A 36 6.09 -23.06 -2.71
CA ILE A 36 6.70 -21.81 -3.18
C ILE A 36 5.65 -20.69 -3.23
N THR A 37 4.49 -20.96 -3.84
CA THR A 37 3.40 -19.97 -3.90
C THR A 37 2.84 -19.65 -2.53
N ALA A 38 2.70 -20.64 -1.66
CA ALA A 38 2.29 -20.42 -0.27
C ALA A 38 3.31 -19.56 0.50
N PHE A 39 4.60 -19.85 0.37
CA PHE A 39 5.66 -19.06 0.98
C PHE A 39 5.66 -17.62 0.47
N LEU A 40 5.53 -17.41 -0.84
CA LEU A 40 5.46 -16.08 -1.44
C LEU A 40 4.22 -15.30 -0.98
N SER A 41 3.08 -15.99 -0.81
CA SER A 41 1.82 -15.36 -0.38
C SER A 41 1.79 -15.04 1.12
N LEU A 42 2.42 -15.87 1.95
CA LEU A 42 2.46 -15.69 3.40
C LEU A 42 3.62 -14.82 3.90
N SER A 43 4.57 -14.47 3.02
CA SER A 43 5.71 -13.63 3.39
C SER A 43 5.37 -12.15 3.23
N PRO A 44 5.01 -11.44 4.31
CA PRO A 44 4.62 -10.02 4.24
C PRO A 44 5.77 -9.09 3.84
N GLY A 45 7.00 -9.59 3.87
CA GLY A 45 8.19 -8.83 3.48
C GLY A 45 8.59 -8.96 2.01
N LEU A 46 7.99 -9.87 1.25
CA LEU A 46 8.21 -9.94 -0.18
C LEU A 46 7.28 -8.94 -0.87
N ALA A 47 7.83 -7.79 -1.20
CA ALA A 47 7.16 -6.67 -1.86
C ALA A 47 6.65 -6.97 -3.29
N LEU A 48 6.47 -8.24 -3.67
CA LEU A 48 5.95 -8.65 -4.97
C LEU A 48 4.58 -8.06 -5.25
N ASN A 49 3.73 -8.00 -4.23
CA ASN A 49 2.41 -7.39 -4.36
C ASN A 49 2.52 -5.88 -4.63
N ASN A 50 3.42 -5.20 -3.93
CA ASN A 50 3.69 -3.78 -4.14
C ASN A 50 4.40 -3.53 -5.49
N LEU A 51 5.35 -4.38 -5.87
CA LEU A 51 6.03 -4.30 -7.17
C LEU A 51 5.06 -4.50 -8.34
N LEU A 52 4.16 -5.48 -8.26
CA LEU A 52 3.13 -5.71 -9.28
C LEU A 52 2.14 -4.54 -9.33
N TYR A 53 1.68 -4.08 -8.18
CA TYR A 53 0.77 -2.94 -8.09
C TYR A 53 1.40 -1.66 -8.62
N ASP A 54 2.64 -1.36 -8.25
CA ASP A 54 3.39 -0.19 -8.74
C ASP A 54 3.66 -0.28 -10.24
N SER A 55 3.97 -1.48 -10.74
CA SER A 55 4.19 -1.71 -12.16
C SER A 55 2.91 -1.51 -12.97
N LEU A 56 1.78 -2.04 -12.49
CA LEU A 56 0.49 -1.85 -13.13
C LEU A 56 0.03 -0.39 -13.10
N ARG A 57 0.27 0.32 -11.98
CA ARG A 57 -0.02 1.77 -11.91
C ARG A 57 0.81 2.61 -12.88
N ARG A 58 2.06 2.23 -13.11
CA ARG A 58 2.90 2.92 -14.11
C ARG A 58 2.43 2.70 -15.55
N LEU A 59 1.87 1.51 -15.83
CA LEU A 59 1.35 1.17 -17.15
C LEU A 59 -0.02 1.82 -17.44
N ALA A 60 -0.80 2.09 -16.41
CA ALA A 60 -2.11 2.72 -16.52
C ALA A 60 -2.23 3.87 -15.51
N PRO A 61 -1.54 5.02 -15.73
CA PRO A 61 -1.65 6.16 -14.85
C PRO A 61 -3.07 6.70 -14.89
N LEU A 62 -3.70 6.78 -13.72
CA LEU A 62 -4.98 7.47 -13.59
C LEU A 62 -4.74 8.98 -13.74
N PRO A 63 -5.56 9.69 -14.51
CA PRO A 63 -5.46 11.13 -14.60
C PRO A 63 -5.68 11.75 -13.22
N VAL A 64 -4.77 12.62 -12.80
CA VAL A 64 -4.91 13.38 -11.55
C VAL A 64 -6.01 14.43 -11.76
N ASP A 65 -6.96 14.51 -10.85
CA ASP A 65 -8.01 15.54 -10.90
C ASP A 65 -7.35 16.93 -10.68
N PRO A 66 -7.46 17.86 -11.66
CA PRO A 66 -6.82 19.18 -11.58
C PRO A 66 -7.37 20.05 -10.44
N ARG A 67 -8.47 19.65 -9.80
CA ARG A 67 -9.04 20.35 -8.64
C ARG A 67 -8.34 19.99 -7.32
N ILE A 68 -7.47 18.97 -7.32
CA ILE A 68 -6.73 18.52 -6.14
C ILE A 68 -5.31 19.06 -6.22
N LEU A 69 -4.92 19.88 -5.24
CA LEU A 69 -3.55 20.35 -5.05
C LEU A 69 -2.92 19.57 -3.89
N LEU A 70 -1.86 18.84 -4.17
CA LEU A 70 -1.06 18.18 -3.12
C LEU A 70 0.12 19.07 -2.76
N VAL A 71 0.19 19.49 -1.50
CA VAL A 71 1.32 20.24 -0.93
C VAL A 71 2.13 19.31 -0.06
N THR A 72 3.38 19.08 -0.43
CA THR A 72 4.27 18.12 0.26
C THR A 72 5.41 18.84 0.95
N ILE A 73 5.85 18.30 2.08
CA ILE A 73 7.10 18.71 2.73
C ILE A 73 8.23 17.94 2.02
N ASP A 74 9.01 18.68 1.26
CA ASP A 74 10.13 18.15 0.48
C ASP A 74 11.49 18.69 0.98
N ASP A 75 12.58 18.22 0.37
CA ASP A 75 13.93 18.67 0.72
C ASP A 75 14.12 20.18 0.56
N ARG A 76 13.43 20.80 -0.39
CA ARG A 76 13.49 22.28 -0.57
C ARG A 76 12.85 22.99 0.59
N SER A 77 11.73 22.48 1.09
CA SER A 77 11.05 23.01 2.25
C SER A 77 11.93 22.89 3.50
N LEU A 78 12.61 21.76 3.66
CA LEU A 78 13.54 21.51 4.76
C LEU A 78 14.78 22.43 4.69
N LEU A 79 15.30 22.68 3.49
CA LEU A 79 16.42 23.62 3.30
C LEU A 79 16.02 25.08 3.58
N GLY A 80 14.79 25.45 3.24
CA GLY A 80 14.29 26.82 3.39
C GLY A 80 13.79 27.18 4.80
N LEU A 81 13.11 26.23 5.44
CA LEU A 81 12.42 26.43 6.72
C LEU A 81 13.13 25.77 7.91
N GLY A 82 14.15 24.96 7.64
CA GLY A 82 14.87 24.19 8.65
C GLY A 82 14.32 22.77 8.83
N GLN A 83 14.92 22.06 9.79
CA GLN A 83 14.57 20.66 10.06
C GLN A 83 13.16 20.53 10.66
N TRP A 84 12.49 19.46 10.26
CA TRP A 84 11.24 19.01 10.86
C TRP A 84 11.47 18.48 12.31
N PRO A 85 10.55 18.67 13.25
CA PRO A 85 9.23 19.32 13.11
C PRO A 85 9.30 20.86 13.21
N TRP A 86 8.51 21.53 12.37
CA TRP A 86 8.40 22.99 12.38
C TRP A 86 7.47 23.49 13.48
N SER A 87 7.64 24.77 13.86
CA SER A 87 6.73 25.44 14.79
C SER A 87 5.33 25.54 14.18
N ARG A 88 4.30 25.59 15.03
CA ARG A 88 2.91 25.75 14.60
C ARG A 88 2.66 27.05 13.85
N ARG A 89 3.47 28.05 14.08
CA ARG A 89 3.43 29.32 13.35
C ARG A 89 3.68 29.13 11.85
N VAL A 90 4.64 28.26 11.46
CA VAL A 90 4.91 27.96 10.05
C VAL A 90 3.68 27.32 9.39
N HIS A 91 3.00 26.43 10.10
CA HIS A 91 1.77 25.80 9.63
C HIS A 91 0.61 26.78 9.54
N ALA A 92 0.50 27.70 10.47
CA ALA A 92 -0.49 28.79 10.43
C ALA A 92 -0.28 29.69 9.21
N ASP A 93 0.96 30.07 8.93
CA ASP A 93 1.29 30.89 7.77
C ASP A 93 1.01 30.16 6.44
N LEU A 94 1.21 28.84 6.41
CA LEU A 94 0.82 28.02 5.25
C LEU A 94 -0.71 28.03 5.06
N LEU A 95 -1.48 27.83 6.13
CA LEU A 95 -2.94 27.85 6.08
C LEU A 95 -3.48 29.20 5.61
N ASP A 96 -2.91 30.32 6.07
CA ASP A 96 -3.31 31.65 5.61
C ASP A 96 -3.09 31.81 4.09
N ARG A 97 -1.93 31.33 3.60
CA ARG A 97 -1.63 31.38 2.14
C ARG A 97 -2.58 30.52 1.33
N LEU A 98 -2.89 29.30 1.82
CA LEU A 98 -3.84 28.42 1.15
C LEU A 98 -5.26 28.99 1.16
N SER A 99 -5.68 29.61 2.27
CA SER A 99 -6.99 30.23 2.43
C SER A 99 -7.22 31.38 1.46
N ALA A 100 -6.16 32.11 1.10
CA ALA A 100 -6.24 33.16 0.09
C ALA A 100 -6.70 32.64 -1.28
N ALA A 101 -6.44 31.38 -1.60
CA ALA A 101 -6.90 30.72 -2.81
C ALA A 101 -8.37 30.23 -2.71
N LYS A 102 -9.02 30.35 -1.55
CA LYS A 102 -10.39 29.95 -1.26
C LYS A 102 -10.69 28.50 -1.66
N PRO A 103 -9.94 27.52 -1.18
CA PRO A 103 -10.20 26.12 -1.46
C PRO A 103 -11.53 25.69 -0.85
N ALA A 104 -12.18 24.66 -1.44
CA ALA A 104 -13.39 24.07 -0.89
C ALA A 104 -13.16 23.38 0.47
N GLY A 105 -11.94 22.92 0.73
CA GLY A 105 -11.49 22.32 1.97
C GLY A 105 -9.99 22.03 1.95
N ILE A 106 -9.40 21.93 3.12
CA ILE A 106 -7.99 21.63 3.32
C ILE A 106 -7.89 20.37 4.16
N LEU A 107 -7.31 19.28 3.61
CA LEU A 107 -6.93 18.10 4.39
C LEU A 107 -5.50 18.34 4.89
N PHE A 108 -5.35 18.49 6.19
CA PHE A 108 -4.08 18.81 6.83
C PHE A 108 -3.54 17.60 7.58
N ASP A 109 -2.69 16.83 6.92
CA ASP A 109 -2.16 15.55 7.43
C ASP A 109 -0.92 15.77 8.31
N VAL A 110 -1.09 16.49 9.42
CA VAL A 110 -0.07 16.70 10.45
C VAL A 110 -0.68 16.44 11.82
N ILE A 111 -0.05 15.59 12.60
CA ILE A 111 -0.48 15.27 13.98
C ILE A 111 0.26 16.18 14.96
N PHE A 112 -0.50 16.88 15.78
CA PHE A 112 0.00 17.71 16.86
C PHE A 112 -0.32 17.03 18.20
N SER A 113 0.52 16.09 18.63
CA SER A 113 0.32 15.32 19.85
C SER A 113 0.66 16.04 21.14
N GLU A 114 1.51 17.08 21.06
CA GLU A 114 2.01 17.81 22.21
C GLU A 114 1.74 19.31 22.09
N PRO A 115 1.59 20.03 23.19
CA PRO A 115 1.51 21.51 23.17
C PRO A 115 2.74 22.13 22.51
N ALA A 116 2.55 23.30 21.90
CA ALA A 116 3.68 24.06 21.38
C ALA A 116 4.63 24.50 22.50
N ARG A 117 5.91 24.68 22.19
CA ARG A 117 6.87 25.30 23.13
C ARG A 117 6.41 26.69 23.56
N GLU A 118 5.87 27.43 22.60
CA GLU A 118 5.26 28.74 22.84
C GLU A 118 3.73 28.61 22.74
N PRO A 119 2.97 28.78 23.83
CA PRO A 119 1.51 28.62 23.79
C PRO A 119 0.82 29.55 22.78
N ALA A 120 1.42 30.71 22.47
CA ALA A 120 0.92 31.63 21.46
C ALA A 120 0.89 31.03 20.06
N ASP A 121 1.75 30.05 19.77
CA ASP A 121 1.80 29.36 18.45
C ASP A 121 0.61 28.42 18.27
N ASP A 122 0.13 27.76 19.34
CA ASP A 122 -1.09 26.97 19.31
C ASP A 122 -2.32 27.83 19.02
N LEU A 123 -2.43 28.96 19.67
CA LEU A 123 -3.52 29.93 19.44
C LEU A 123 -3.48 30.48 18.00
N ARG A 124 -2.29 30.78 17.51
CA ARG A 124 -2.09 31.28 16.14
C ARG A 124 -2.50 30.24 15.10
N LEU A 125 -2.18 28.95 15.32
CA LEU A 125 -2.59 27.89 14.44
C LEU A 125 -4.11 27.66 14.47
N ALA A 126 -4.71 27.68 15.67
CA ALA A 126 -6.15 27.56 15.83
C ALA A 126 -6.91 28.70 15.11
N GLU A 127 -6.41 29.93 15.22
CA GLU A 127 -6.96 31.08 14.51
C GLU A 127 -6.87 30.91 12.99
N ALA A 128 -5.72 30.47 12.48
CA ALA A 128 -5.54 30.22 11.05
C ALA A 128 -6.48 29.13 10.53
N MET A 129 -6.69 28.05 11.30
CA MET A 129 -7.64 27.01 10.97
C MET A 129 -9.09 27.52 10.92
N CYS A 130 -9.49 28.32 11.91
CA CYS A 130 -10.80 28.97 11.94
C CYS A 130 -11.03 29.85 10.72
N ASN A 131 -10.02 30.66 10.36
CA ASN A 131 -10.09 31.56 9.22
C ASN A 131 -10.08 30.86 7.87
N ALA A 132 -9.43 29.68 7.79
CA ALA A 132 -9.37 28.88 6.59
C ALA A 132 -10.70 28.20 6.21
N GLY A 133 -11.65 28.13 7.13
CA GLY A 133 -12.94 27.48 6.92
C GLY A 133 -12.90 25.98 7.16
N THR A 134 -13.11 25.17 6.13
CA THR A 134 -13.13 23.70 6.28
C THR A 134 -11.71 23.13 6.30
N VAL A 135 -11.18 22.86 7.48
CA VAL A 135 -9.91 22.15 7.70
C VAL A 135 -10.19 20.80 8.35
N LEU A 136 -9.72 19.74 7.74
CA LEU A 136 -9.83 18.36 8.22
C LEU A 136 -8.47 17.92 8.77
N LEU A 137 -8.47 17.41 10.00
CA LEU A 137 -7.28 16.88 10.67
C LEU A 137 -7.35 15.37 10.76
N PRO A 138 -6.22 14.63 10.77
CA PRO A 138 -6.20 13.22 11.09
C PRO A 138 -6.62 12.97 12.54
N LEU A 139 -7.29 11.84 12.77
CA LEU A 139 -7.71 11.38 14.10
C LEU A 139 -6.63 10.52 14.74
#